data_4a3793fcfbd0905bbf12ea26a7aafa96
#
_entry.id   4a3793fcfbd0905bbf12ea26a7aafa96
#
_cell.length_a   1.000
_cell.length_b   1.000
_cell.length_c   1.000
_cell.angle_alpha   90.00
_cell.angle_beta   90.00
_cell.angle_gamma   90.00
#
_symmetry.space_group_name_H-M   'P 1'
#
loop_
_entity.id
_entity.type
_entity.pdbx_description
1 polymer ?
#
loop_
_entity_poly.entity_id
_entity_poly.type
_entity_poly.pdbx_seq_one_letter_code
_entity_poly.pdbx_strand_id
1 'polypeptide(L)'
;MEISAEQLKKLNNGEYTVYDIRSETDRAYGFIPGSVHTTADELENNPPADRDKKIIIYCAHGVFSIDIADRLCEQGYEAYSLEGGYLAWMRYEMQNRQDSELCQKVEQSLRKKFRVSI
;
A
#
# COMPACT_ATOMS: atom_id res chain seq x y z
N MET A 1 13.81 5.81 -2.07
CA MET A 1 13.46 4.78 -3.07
C MET A 1 11.94 4.61 -3.11
N GLU A 2 11.42 4.06 -4.17
CA GLU A 2 9.97 3.86 -4.32
C GLU A 2 9.67 2.40 -4.64
N ILE A 3 8.48 1.94 -4.24
CA ILE A 3 8.02 0.58 -4.49
C ILE A 3 6.56 0.65 -4.96
N SER A 4 6.21 -0.14 -5.96
CA SER A 4 4.83 -0.21 -6.45
C SER A 4 3.98 -1.13 -5.57
N ALA A 5 2.66 -1.02 -5.68
CA ALA A 5 1.74 -1.92 -5.00
C ALA A 5 1.96 -3.38 -5.41
N GLU A 6 2.23 -3.61 -6.68
CA GLU A 6 2.54 -4.94 -7.20
C GLU A 6 3.80 -5.52 -6.57
N GLN A 7 4.86 -4.71 -6.49
CA GLN A 7 6.13 -5.14 -5.88
C GLN A 7 5.95 -5.40 -4.38
N LEU A 8 5.18 -4.56 -3.70
CA LEU A 8 4.91 -4.75 -2.27
C LEU A 8 4.21 -6.09 -2.01
N LYS A 9 3.27 -6.46 -2.86
CA LYS A 9 2.57 -7.74 -2.74
C LYS A 9 3.48 -8.96 -2.90
N LYS A 10 4.60 -8.80 -3.58
CA LYS A 10 5.56 -9.89 -3.81
C LYS A 10 6.58 -10.05 -2.67
N LEU A 11 6.61 -9.13 -1.72
CA LEU A 11 7.51 -9.24 -0.57
C LEU A 11 7.03 -10.32 0.39
N ASN A 12 7.99 -11.02 0.99
CA ASN A 12 7.70 -12.06 1.97
C ASN A 12 7.36 -11.44 3.33
N ASN A 13 6.37 -12.01 4.00
CA ASN A 13 6.00 -11.59 5.36
C ASN A 13 7.19 -11.72 6.29
N GLY A 14 7.35 -10.74 7.18
CA GLY A 14 8.45 -10.71 8.14
C GLY A 14 9.70 -10.00 7.65
N GLU A 15 9.84 -9.74 6.36
CA GLU A 15 10.99 -9.03 5.80
C GLU A 15 10.80 -7.53 5.74
N TYR A 16 9.57 -7.05 5.95
CA TYR A 16 9.23 -5.64 5.85
C TYR A 16 8.16 -5.25 6.85
N THR A 17 8.08 -3.94 7.10
CA THR A 17 6.97 -3.34 7.86
C THR A 17 6.42 -2.19 7.06
N VAL A 18 5.09 -2.10 6.97
CA VAL A 18 4.40 -1.02 6.27
C VAL A 18 3.89 -0.01 7.28
N TYR A 19 4.22 1.25 7.07
CA TYR A 19 3.82 2.37 7.93
C TYR A 19 2.87 3.30 7.20
N ASP A 20 1.75 3.57 7.84
CA ASP A 20 0.74 4.52 7.38
C ASP A 20 0.95 5.85 8.10
N ILE A 21 1.34 6.89 7.36
CA ILE A 21 1.57 8.22 7.92
C ILE A 21 0.43 9.20 7.62
N ARG A 22 -0.74 8.69 7.25
CA ARG A 22 -1.93 9.50 7.02
C ARG A 22 -2.60 9.85 8.35
N SER A 23 -3.63 10.69 8.29
CA SER A 23 -4.42 11.04 9.47
C SER A 23 -5.23 9.85 9.99
N GLU A 24 -5.68 9.96 11.23
CA GLU A 24 -6.58 8.95 11.82
C GLU A 24 -7.90 8.86 11.06
N THR A 25 -8.39 9.98 10.56
CA THR A 25 -9.60 10.02 9.76
C THR A 25 -9.45 9.20 8.47
N ASP A 26 -8.34 9.39 7.75
CA ASP A 26 -8.06 8.63 6.55
C ASP A 26 -7.98 7.14 6.84
N ARG A 27 -7.30 6.78 7.92
CA ARG A 27 -7.17 5.38 8.33
C ARG A 27 -8.51 4.74 8.69
N ALA A 28 -9.42 5.51 9.24
CA ALA A 28 -10.76 5.02 9.59
C ALA A 28 -11.56 4.57 8.36
N TYR A 29 -11.29 5.15 7.20
CA TYR A 29 -11.95 4.78 5.94
C TYR A 29 -11.30 3.60 5.23
N GLY A 30 -10.13 3.18 5.66
CA GLY A 30 -9.44 2.05 5.10
C GLY A 30 -7.93 2.18 5.20
N PHE A 31 -7.23 1.06 5.21
CA PHE A 31 -5.78 1.02 5.32
C PHE A 31 -5.25 -0.28 4.73
N ILE A 32 -3.97 -0.30 4.43
CA ILE A 32 -3.31 -1.52 3.96
C ILE A 32 -3.27 -2.53 5.12
N PRO A 33 -3.81 -3.75 4.95
CA PRO A 33 -3.79 -4.75 6.02
C PRO A 33 -2.38 -5.00 6.55
N GLY A 34 -2.26 -5.03 7.88
CA GLY A 34 -0.97 -5.24 8.54
C GLY A 34 -0.12 -3.99 8.68
N SER A 35 -0.56 -2.85 8.15
CA SER A 35 0.18 -1.60 8.29
C SER A 35 0.08 -1.04 9.71
N VAL A 36 1.15 -0.37 10.13
CA VAL A 36 1.24 0.30 11.43
C VAL A 36 0.98 1.78 11.23
N HIS A 37 0.03 2.32 12.00
CA HIS A 37 -0.26 3.75 11.95
C HIS A 37 0.77 4.52 12.78
N THR A 38 1.36 5.54 12.18
CA THR A 38 2.30 6.43 12.85
C THR A 38 2.22 7.81 12.21
N THR A 39 3.09 8.71 12.65
CA THR A 39 3.25 10.01 12.00
C THR A 39 4.64 10.10 11.39
N ALA A 40 4.83 11.03 10.46
CA ALA A 40 6.14 11.27 9.87
C ALA A 40 7.17 11.63 10.94
N ASP A 41 6.80 12.51 11.87
CA ASP A 41 7.68 12.93 12.95
C ASP A 41 8.08 11.78 13.86
N GLU A 42 7.13 10.95 14.23
CA GLU A 42 7.39 9.78 15.08
C GLU A 42 8.33 8.81 14.40
N LEU A 43 8.09 8.53 13.13
CA LEU A 43 8.91 7.60 12.36
C LEU A 43 10.34 8.10 12.19
N GLU A 44 10.51 9.41 11.95
CA GLU A 44 11.83 10.03 11.80
C GLU A 44 12.59 10.11 13.13
N ASN A 45 11.90 10.44 14.22
CA ASN A 45 12.53 10.63 15.53
C ASN A 45 12.77 9.31 16.25
N ASN A 46 11.89 8.33 16.05
CA ASN A 46 11.97 7.03 16.68
C ASN A 46 11.82 5.91 15.65
N PRO A 47 12.78 5.80 14.71
CA PRO A 47 12.70 4.74 13.71
C PRO A 47 12.86 3.36 14.35
N PRO A 48 12.41 2.30 13.67
CA PRO A 48 12.49 0.95 14.23
C PRO A 48 13.93 0.55 14.53
N ALA A 49 14.11 -0.24 15.58
CA ALA A 49 15.44 -0.70 16.00
C ALA A 49 16.05 -1.71 15.01
N ASP A 50 15.21 -2.51 14.36
CA ASP A 50 15.66 -3.52 13.40
C ASP A 50 15.94 -2.89 12.05
N ARG A 51 17.21 -2.70 11.73
CA ARG A 51 17.65 -2.10 10.47
C ARG A 51 17.64 -3.08 9.29
N ASP A 52 17.49 -4.37 9.57
CA ASP A 52 17.48 -5.40 8.54
C ASP A 52 16.11 -5.52 7.86
N LYS A 53 15.06 -5.05 8.52
CA LYS A 53 13.73 -5.03 7.93
C LYS A 53 13.55 -3.85 7.01
N LYS A 54 12.97 -4.11 5.84
CA LYS A 54 12.59 -3.05 4.92
C LYS A 54 11.46 -2.21 5.52
N ILE A 55 11.54 -0.90 5.32
CA ILE A 55 10.51 0.04 5.73
C ILE A 55 9.76 0.49 4.49
N ILE A 56 8.44 0.29 4.49
CA ILE A 56 7.56 0.76 3.41
C ILE A 56 6.65 1.82 4.02
N ILE A 57 6.66 3.02 3.45
CA ILE A 57 5.89 4.15 3.98
C ILE A 57 4.86 4.57 2.95
N TYR A 58 3.62 4.79 3.37
CA TYR A 58 2.64 5.32 2.45
C TYR A 58 1.85 6.48 3.05
N CYS A 59 1.55 7.43 2.17
CA CYS A 59 0.60 8.51 2.40
C CYS A 59 -0.56 8.37 1.41
N ALA A 60 -1.40 9.39 1.28
CA ALA A 60 -2.57 9.29 0.41
C ALA A 60 -2.20 9.15 -1.07
N HIS A 61 -1.25 9.96 -1.56
CA HIS A 61 -0.91 10.05 -2.98
C HIS A 61 0.54 9.70 -3.33
N GLY A 62 1.35 9.34 -2.33
CA GLY A 62 2.73 8.93 -2.58
C GLY A 62 3.73 10.06 -2.79
N VAL A 63 3.39 11.28 -2.42
CA VAL A 63 4.28 12.44 -2.56
C VAL A 63 5.01 12.73 -1.25
N PHE A 64 4.24 12.86 -0.18
CA PHE A 64 4.79 13.20 1.14
C PHE A 64 5.72 12.11 1.68
N SER A 65 5.40 10.86 1.43
CA SER A 65 6.19 9.73 1.91
C SER A 65 7.55 9.57 1.25
N ILE A 66 7.76 10.19 0.09
CA ILE A 66 9.05 10.16 -0.61
C ILE A 66 10.16 10.78 0.24
N ASP A 67 9.90 11.96 0.78
CA ASP A 67 10.91 12.68 1.61
C ASP A 67 11.22 11.89 2.87
N ILE A 68 10.21 11.29 3.49
CA ILE A 68 10.41 10.51 4.71
C ILE A 68 11.26 9.26 4.42
N ALA A 69 10.96 8.57 3.34
CA ALA A 69 11.74 7.41 2.92
C ALA A 69 13.19 7.78 2.64
N ASP A 70 13.42 8.90 1.96
CA ASP A 70 14.78 9.37 1.65
C ASP A 70 15.57 9.68 2.91
N ARG A 71 14.95 10.33 3.89
CA ARG A 71 15.61 10.64 5.17
C ARG A 71 15.96 9.40 5.95
N LEU A 72 15.10 8.40 5.93
CA LEU A 72 15.39 7.11 6.58
C LEU A 72 16.51 6.38 5.85
N CYS A 73 16.58 6.44 4.53
CA CYS A 73 17.69 5.90 3.77
C CYS A 73 19.01 6.55 4.16
N GLU A 74 19.03 7.87 4.40
CA GLU A 74 20.19 8.59 4.86
C GLU A 74 20.64 8.10 6.25
N GLN A 75 19.73 7.61 7.05
CA GLN A 75 20.04 7.05 8.38
C GLN A 75 20.46 5.57 8.33
N GLY A 76 20.53 4.97 7.15
CA GLY A 76 21.01 3.61 6.98
C GLY A 76 19.91 2.55 6.91
N TYR A 77 18.65 2.95 6.78
CA TYR A 77 17.53 2.04 6.59
C TYR A 77 17.27 1.78 5.10
N GLU A 78 16.74 0.60 4.81
CA GLU A 78 16.21 0.33 3.48
C GLU A 78 14.73 0.74 3.48
N ALA A 79 14.47 1.98 3.06
CA ALA A 79 13.15 2.60 3.14
C ALA A 79 12.61 2.95 1.76
N TYR A 80 11.34 2.66 1.55
CA TYR A 80 10.64 2.87 0.29
C TYR A 80 9.37 3.66 0.53
N SER A 81 9.06 4.57 -0.39
CA SER A 81 7.74 5.20 -0.47
C SER A 81 6.86 4.37 -1.40
N LEU A 82 5.63 4.10 -1.00
CA LEU A 82 4.67 3.41 -1.87
C LEU A 82 4.25 4.34 -3.00
N GLU A 83 4.59 3.96 -4.20
CA GLU A 83 4.32 4.73 -5.42
C GLU A 83 2.81 4.96 -5.58
N GLY A 84 2.41 6.23 -5.73
CA GLY A 84 1.01 6.60 -5.81
C GLY A 84 0.22 6.48 -4.52
N GLY A 85 0.84 6.04 -3.43
CA GLY A 85 0.26 5.98 -2.10
C GLY A 85 -0.91 5.02 -1.97
N TYR A 86 -1.75 5.28 -0.99
CA TYR A 86 -2.91 4.45 -0.72
C TYR A 86 -3.87 4.36 -1.90
N LEU A 87 -4.00 5.44 -2.67
CA LEU A 87 -4.85 5.45 -3.86
C LEU A 87 -4.41 4.40 -4.89
N ALA A 88 -3.10 4.30 -5.13
CA ALA A 88 -2.55 3.29 -6.04
C ALA A 88 -2.74 1.87 -5.51
N TRP A 89 -2.60 1.69 -4.20
CA TRP A 89 -2.89 0.40 -3.56
C TRP A 89 -4.34 -0.02 -3.78
N MET A 90 -5.28 0.90 -3.55
CA MET A 90 -6.70 0.62 -3.76
C MET A 90 -7.00 0.25 -5.21
N ARG A 91 -6.43 0.98 -6.15
CA ARG A 91 -6.61 0.68 -7.59
C ARG A 91 -6.08 -0.71 -7.94
N TYR A 92 -4.92 -1.05 -7.42
CA TYR A 92 -4.31 -2.36 -7.64
C TYR A 92 -5.19 -3.48 -7.07
N GLU A 93 -5.69 -3.31 -5.85
CA GLU A 93 -6.57 -4.28 -5.22
C GLU A 93 -7.88 -4.44 -5.99
N MET A 94 -8.46 -3.36 -6.46
CA MET A 94 -9.68 -3.40 -7.25
C MET A 94 -9.47 -4.11 -8.57
N GLN A 95 -8.37 -3.85 -9.25
CA GLN A 95 -8.03 -4.53 -10.51
C GLN A 95 -7.84 -6.03 -10.31
N ASN A 96 -7.15 -6.42 -9.26
CA ASN A 96 -6.91 -7.83 -8.96
C ASN A 96 -8.21 -8.56 -8.63
N ARG A 97 -9.13 -7.93 -7.90
CA ARG A 97 -10.43 -8.50 -7.62
C ARG A 97 -11.27 -8.64 -8.89
N GLN A 98 -11.19 -7.66 -9.78
CA GLN A 98 -11.87 -7.71 -11.05
C GLN A 98 -11.31 -8.83 -11.94
N ASP A 99 -10.02 -9.04 -11.92
CA ASP A 99 -9.36 -10.07 -12.73
C ASP A 99 -9.55 -11.49 -12.18
N SER A 100 -9.80 -11.66 -10.88
CA SER A 100 -9.89 -12.98 -10.27
C SER A 100 -11.33 -13.49 -10.09
N GLU A 101 -11.97 -13.17 -8.97
CA GLU A 101 -13.27 -13.75 -8.64
C GLU A 101 -14.43 -12.82 -8.93
N LEU A 102 -14.29 -11.55 -8.54
CA LEU A 102 -15.40 -10.62 -8.60
C LEU A 102 -15.76 -10.26 -10.04
N CYS A 103 -14.76 -10.06 -10.88
CA CYS A 103 -14.99 -9.75 -12.29
C CYS A 103 -15.67 -10.91 -13.01
N GLN A 104 -15.22 -12.13 -12.77
CA GLN A 104 -15.84 -13.33 -13.35
C GLN A 104 -17.29 -13.49 -12.90
N LYS A 105 -17.58 -13.26 -11.64
CA LYS A 105 -18.94 -13.33 -11.11
C LYS A 105 -19.85 -12.26 -11.73
N VAL A 106 -19.36 -11.05 -11.85
CA VAL A 106 -20.10 -9.96 -12.45
C VAL A 106 -20.34 -10.21 -13.93
N GLU A 107 -19.32 -10.66 -14.66
CA GLU A 107 -19.44 -11.01 -16.07
C GLU A 107 -20.44 -12.13 -16.29
N GLN A 108 -20.37 -13.19 -15.51
CA GLN A 108 -21.30 -14.30 -15.61
C GLN A 108 -22.72 -13.86 -15.30
N SER A 109 -22.90 -13.01 -14.31
CA SER A 109 -24.19 -12.47 -13.95
C SER A 109 -24.77 -11.62 -15.07
N LEU A 110 -23.94 -10.78 -15.69
CA LEU A 110 -24.33 -9.98 -16.84
C LEU A 110 -24.66 -10.83 -18.06
N ARG A 111 -23.85 -11.84 -18.33
CA ARG A 111 -24.11 -12.79 -19.43
C ARG A 111 -25.41 -13.53 -19.27
N LYS A 112 -25.72 -13.98 -18.05
CA LYS A 112 -27.02 -14.61 -17.77
C LYS A 112 -28.17 -13.64 -17.98
N LYS A 113 -27.99 -12.38 -17.57
CA LYS A 113 -29.03 -11.37 -17.64
C LYS A 113 -29.31 -10.94 -19.07
N PHE A 114 -28.31 -10.86 -19.93
CA PHE A 114 -28.44 -10.39 -21.31
C PHE A 114 -28.28 -11.48 -22.35
N ARG A 115 -28.17 -12.71 -21.94
CA ARG A 115 -27.94 -13.85 -22.82
C ARG A 115 -29.06 -14.06 -23.84
N VAL A 116 -30.28 -13.79 -23.44
CA VAL A 116 -31.46 -13.99 -24.29
C VAL A 116 -31.53 -12.97 -25.40
N SER A 117 -30.91 -11.80 -25.20
CA SER A 117 -30.91 -10.74 -26.20
C SER A 117 -29.83 -10.88 -27.24
N ILE A 118 -29.03 -11.89 -27.11
CA ILE A 118 -28.02 -12.27 -28.10
C ILE A 118 -28.50 -13.51 -28.86
#